data_ba9b5c6ac430178a56d957d2464aa7b1
#
_entry.id   ba9b5c6ac430178a56d957d2464aa7b1
#
_cell.length_a   1.000
_cell.length_b   1.000
_cell.length_c   1.000
_cell.angle_alpha   90.00
_cell.angle_beta   90.00
_cell.angle_gamma   90.00
#
_symmetry.space_group_name_H-M   'P 1'
#
loop_
_entity.id
_entity.type
_entity.pdbx_description
1 polymer ?
#
loop_
_entity_poly.entity_id
_entity_poly.type
_entity_poly.pdbx_seq_one_letter_code
_entity_poly.pdbx_strand_id
1 'polypeptide(L)'
;MAAQQFVQAMGEHRVFAFYGKMGAGKTTFIKAICEALGVEDVVTSPTFAIVNEYIIDHSSAQASGAGGTSLTIDHSEHEENDVQCSSLRSGAGGAMFNVQSVYHFDFYRIKNLREAYDIGTEEYFYSGSPCFIEWPEMIEELLPEDAVRVSIEVEEDGSRTVSFDV
;
A
#
# COMPACT_ATOMS: atom_id res chain seq x y z
N MET A 1 -9.87 6.35 11.68
CA MET A 1 -8.90 6.83 12.70
C MET A 1 -7.68 5.92 12.82
N ALA A 2 -7.79 4.62 13.13
CA ALA A 2 -6.60 3.73 13.25
C ALA A 2 -5.77 3.64 11.95
N ALA A 3 -6.41 3.50 10.80
CA ALA A 3 -5.72 3.44 9.51
C ALA A 3 -4.94 4.73 9.17
N GLN A 4 -5.50 5.89 9.49
CA GLN A 4 -4.81 7.17 9.28
C GLN A 4 -3.58 7.32 10.20
N GLN A 5 -3.68 6.86 11.45
CA GLN A 5 -2.54 6.82 12.36
C GLN A 5 -1.46 5.86 11.86
N PHE A 6 -1.87 4.70 11.35
CA PHE A 6 -0.96 3.75 10.73
C PHE A 6 -0.22 4.36 9.54
N VAL A 7 -0.94 5.01 8.60
CA VAL A 7 -0.34 5.68 7.44
C VAL A 7 0.67 6.75 7.87
N GLN A 8 0.37 7.52 8.92
CA GLN A 8 1.31 8.52 9.45
C GLN A 8 2.56 7.88 10.06
N ALA A 9 2.42 6.70 10.66
CA ALA A 9 3.51 5.97 11.30
C ALA A 9 4.34 5.12 10.32
N MET A 10 3.85 4.84 9.12
CA MET A 10 4.56 4.02 8.12
C MET A 10 5.98 4.53 7.79
N GLY A 11 6.20 5.83 7.91
CA GLY A 11 7.50 6.44 7.64
C GLY A 11 8.06 6.06 6.26
N GLU A 12 9.30 5.60 6.22
CA GLU A 12 9.96 5.15 4.98
C GLU A 12 9.80 3.64 4.71
N HIS A 13 9.14 2.92 5.62
CA HIS A 13 8.89 1.49 5.44
C HIS A 13 7.91 1.24 4.31
N ARG A 14 8.13 0.15 3.58
CA ARG A 14 7.32 -0.20 2.39
C ARG A 14 6.69 -1.59 2.49
N VAL A 15 7.25 -2.49 3.27
CA VAL A 15 6.74 -3.86 3.40
C VAL A 15 6.14 -4.06 4.79
N PHE A 16 4.87 -4.45 4.85
CA PHE A 16 4.10 -4.61 6.08
C PHE A 16 3.48 -6.01 6.11
N ALA A 17 3.92 -6.83 7.05
CA ALA A 17 3.51 -8.21 7.23
C ALA A 17 2.44 -8.33 8.31
N PHE A 18 1.20 -8.65 7.92
CA PHE A 18 0.03 -8.68 8.79
C PHE A 18 -0.21 -10.07 9.36
N TYR A 19 0.04 -10.21 10.65
CA TYR A 19 -0.18 -11.43 11.44
C TYR A 19 -1.53 -11.36 12.17
N GLY A 20 -2.15 -12.50 12.35
CA GLY A 20 -3.41 -12.61 13.08
C GLY A 20 -4.23 -13.78 12.60
N LYS A 21 -5.08 -14.32 13.47
CA LYS A 21 -5.96 -15.44 13.16
C LYS A 21 -6.89 -15.15 11.98
N MET A 22 -7.44 -16.20 11.39
CA MET A 22 -8.51 -16.05 10.40
C MET A 22 -9.68 -15.27 11.01
N GLY A 23 -10.19 -14.27 10.28
CA GLY A 23 -11.26 -13.40 10.77
C GLY A 23 -10.81 -12.28 11.73
N ALA A 24 -9.52 -12.15 12.06
CA ALA A 24 -9.02 -11.05 12.89
C ALA A 24 -9.23 -9.65 12.29
N GLY A 25 -9.45 -9.56 10.97
CA GLY A 25 -9.71 -8.31 10.29
C GLY A 25 -8.52 -7.75 9.49
N LYS A 26 -7.52 -8.59 9.16
CA LYS A 26 -6.35 -8.19 8.34
C LYS A 26 -6.77 -7.47 7.06
N THR A 27 -7.55 -8.14 6.22
CA THR A 27 -8.08 -7.55 4.97
C THR A 27 -8.88 -6.29 5.21
N THR A 28 -9.70 -6.25 6.28
CA THR A 28 -10.52 -5.06 6.62
C THR A 28 -9.64 -3.88 6.97
N PHE A 29 -8.57 -4.11 7.72
CA PHE A 29 -7.64 -3.05 8.10
C PHE A 29 -6.80 -2.58 6.91
N ILE A 30 -6.31 -3.50 6.06
CA ILE A 30 -5.61 -3.16 4.80
C ILE A 30 -6.50 -2.31 3.89
N LYS A 31 -7.79 -2.64 3.74
CA LYS A 31 -8.74 -1.80 3.00
C LYS A 31 -8.80 -0.37 3.54
N ALA A 32 -8.94 -0.22 4.85
CA ALA A 32 -8.97 1.09 5.48
C ALA A 32 -7.65 1.87 5.32
N ILE A 33 -6.50 1.17 5.27
CA ILE A 33 -5.20 1.79 4.97
C ILE A 33 -5.17 2.26 3.51
N CYS A 34 -5.57 1.42 2.55
CA CYS A 34 -5.64 1.79 1.14
C CYS A 34 -6.54 3.00 0.90
N GLU A 35 -7.73 3.04 1.52
CA GLU A 35 -8.61 4.21 1.49
C GLU A 35 -7.93 5.46 2.07
N ALA A 36 -7.20 5.31 3.18
CA ALA A 36 -6.47 6.42 3.80
C ALA A 36 -5.28 6.91 2.95
N LEU A 37 -4.72 6.05 2.09
CA LEU A 37 -3.68 6.38 1.10
C LEU A 37 -4.23 7.03 -0.16
N GLY A 38 -5.56 7.03 -0.37
CA GLY A 38 -6.21 7.62 -1.54
C GLY A 38 -6.46 6.63 -2.68
N VAL A 39 -6.52 5.32 -2.38
CA VAL A 39 -6.98 4.32 -3.34
C VAL A 39 -8.50 4.42 -3.49
N GLU A 40 -8.99 4.70 -4.71
CA GLU A 40 -10.41 4.81 -5.01
C GLU A 40 -11.04 3.46 -5.42
N ASP A 41 -10.22 2.50 -5.81
CA ASP A 41 -10.66 1.17 -6.21
C ASP A 41 -11.23 0.37 -5.04
N VAL A 42 -12.15 -0.56 -5.36
CA VAL A 42 -12.68 -1.50 -4.37
C VAL A 42 -11.59 -2.51 -3.99
N VAL A 43 -10.93 -2.28 -2.86
CA VAL A 43 -9.92 -3.20 -2.34
C VAL A 43 -10.57 -4.52 -1.90
N THR A 44 -10.10 -5.63 -2.48
CA THR A 44 -10.56 -7.00 -2.17
C THR A 44 -9.37 -7.86 -1.75
N SER A 45 -9.61 -8.93 -0.95
CA SER A 45 -8.54 -9.90 -0.70
C SER A 45 -8.18 -10.62 -2.01
N PRO A 46 -6.88 -10.70 -2.36
CA PRO A 46 -6.43 -11.36 -3.59
C PRO A 46 -6.42 -12.89 -3.47
N THR A 47 -7.47 -13.47 -2.89
CA THR A 47 -7.55 -14.90 -2.53
C THR A 47 -7.25 -15.85 -3.70
N PHE A 48 -7.46 -15.43 -4.95
CA PHE A 48 -7.22 -16.23 -6.15
C PHE A 48 -6.02 -15.76 -6.97
N ALA A 49 -5.70 -14.48 -6.91
CA ALA A 49 -4.63 -13.87 -7.70
C ALA A 49 -3.29 -13.82 -6.96
N ILE A 50 -3.27 -14.06 -5.64
CA ILE A 50 -2.15 -13.92 -4.69
C ILE A 50 -1.74 -12.46 -4.49
N VAL A 51 -1.71 -11.62 -5.52
CA VAL A 51 -1.39 -10.20 -5.46
C VAL A 51 -2.41 -9.38 -6.25
N ASN A 52 -2.84 -8.26 -5.67
CA ASN A 52 -3.56 -7.19 -6.36
C ASN A 52 -2.73 -5.91 -6.31
N GLU A 53 -2.75 -5.16 -7.41
CA GLU A 53 -2.21 -3.81 -7.50
C GLU A 53 -3.36 -2.81 -7.49
N TYR A 54 -3.22 -1.73 -6.71
CA TYR A 54 -4.15 -0.62 -6.65
C TYR A 54 -3.42 0.68 -6.94
N ILE A 55 -4.03 1.55 -7.72
CA ILE A 55 -3.48 2.85 -8.07
C ILE A 55 -3.95 3.91 -7.05
N ILE A 56 -3.03 4.75 -6.59
CA ILE A 56 -3.37 5.90 -5.76
C ILE A 56 -3.68 7.08 -6.69
N ASP A 57 -4.90 7.58 -6.64
CA ASP A 57 -5.28 8.79 -7.37
C ASP A 57 -4.98 10.04 -6.53
N HIS A 58 -3.99 10.81 -6.95
CA HIS A 58 -3.63 12.08 -6.31
C HIS A 58 -4.51 13.27 -6.77
N SER A 59 -5.48 13.05 -7.69
CA SER A 59 -6.30 14.11 -8.23
C SER A 59 -7.30 14.70 -7.21
N SER A 60 -7.69 13.92 -6.19
CA SER A 60 -8.65 14.34 -5.17
C SER A 60 -8.05 15.16 -4.02
N ALA A 61 -6.73 15.21 -3.89
CA ALA A 61 -6.05 15.93 -2.79
C ALA A 61 -5.98 17.47 -2.98
N GLN A 62 -6.46 18.03 -4.09
CA GLN A 62 -6.37 19.48 -4.40
C GLN A 62 -7.71 20.24 -4.37
N ALA A 63 -8.78 19.67 -3.86
CA ALA A 63 -10.10 20.33 -3.86
C ALA A 63 -10.42 21.12 -2.57
N SER A 64 -9.43 21.69 -1.87
CA SER A 64 -9.70 22.65 -0.78
C SER A 64 -8.68 23.78 -0.73
N GLY A 65 -8.67 24.62 -1.77
CA GLY A 65 -7.87 25.85 -1.79
C GLY A 65 -8.24 26.69 -3.00
N ALA A 66 -9.04 27.74 -2.77
CA ALA A 66 -9.59 28.65 -3.77
C ALA A 66 -8.55 29.27 -4.71
N GLY A 67 -8.90 29.44 -5.98
CA GLY A 67 -8.23 30.37 -6.88
C GLY A 67 -8.16 29.84 -8.31
N GLY A 68 -9.18 30.13 -9.13
CA GLY A 68 -9.22 29.74 -10.53
C GLY A 68 -8.09 30.31 -11.36
N THR A 69 -7.56 29.50 -12.25
CA THR A 69 -7.00 29.95 -13.53
C THR A 69 -7.28 28.84 -14.54
N SER A 70 -8.21 29.11 -15.44
CA SER A 70 -8.50 28.28 -16.60
C SER A 70 -7.28 28.24 -17.51
N LEU A 71 -6.74 27.04 -17.75
CA LEU A 71 -5.79 26.84 -18.86
C LEU A 71 -6.48 25.96 -19.90
N THR A 72 -6.76 26.59 -21.02
CA THR A 72 -7.23 25.94 -22.25
C THR A 72 -6.06 25.15 -22.85
N ILE A 73 -6.24 23.84 -23.01
CA ILE A 73 -5.28 22.99 -23.72
C ILE A 73 -5.68 22.97 -25.18
N ASP A 74 -4.84 23.54 -26.04
CA ASP A 74 -4.95 23.46 -27.49
C ASP A 74 -4.35 22.13 -27.96
N HIS A 75 -5.10 21.37 -28.74
CA HIS A 75 -4.64 20.14 -29.36
C HIS A 75 -3.83 20.42 -30.60
N SER A 76 -2.53 20.20 -30.55
CA SER A 76 -1.73 19.99 -31.77
C SER A 76 -0.73 18.86 -31.52
N GLU A 77 -0.74 17.95 -32.47
CA GLU A 77 -0.06 16.67 -32.56
C GLU A 77 1.47 16.76 -32.49
N HIS A 78 2.08 15.67 -32.06
CA HIS A 78 3.36 15.04 -32.44
C HIS A 78 4.43 14.83 -31.36
N GLU A 79 4.83 13.55 -31.29
CA GLU A 79 6.17 12.96 -31.09
C GLU A 79 6.71 12.78 -29.68
N GLU A 80 6.99 11.51 -29.45
CA GLU A 80 7.97 10.86 -28.57
C GLU A 80 8.89 11.81 -27.80
N ASN A 81 8.90 11.69 -26.46
CA ASN A 81 10.15 11.71 -25.72
C ASN A 81 9.96 11.53 -24.21
N ASP A 82 10.79 10.65 -23.66
CA ASP A 82 11.35 10.64 -22.32
C ASP A 82 10.61 11.45 -21.23
N VAL A 83 9.90 10.74 -20.38
CA VAL A 83 9.43 11.31 -19.10
C VAL A 83 10.60 11.42 -18.14
N GLN A 84 11.33 12.52 -18.27
CA GLN A 84 12.30 12.95 -17.29
C GLN A 84 11.56 13.44 -16.05
N CYS A 85 11.61 12.65 -14.99
CA CYS A 85 11.06 12.99 -13.68
C CYS A 85 11.79 14.23 -13.11
N SER A 86 11.19 15.43 -13.28
CA SER A 86 11.70 16.63 -12.66
C SER A 86 11.14 16.78 -11.24
N SER A 87 12.06 16.60 -10.28
CA SER A 87 11.87 16.88 -8.86
C SER A 87 11.29 18.27 -8.61
N LEU A 88 10.18 18.37 -7.90
CA LEU A 88 9.73 19.61 -7.27
C LEU A 88 9.97 19.54 -5.75
N ARG A 89 10.70 20.54 -5.28
CA ARG A 89 11.25 20.70 -3.95
C ARG A 89 10.20 21.13 -2.91
N SER A 90 10.26 20.42 -1.78
CA SER A 90 10.30 20.92 -0.40
C SER A 90 9.39 22.08 0.03
N GLY A 91 8.48 21.73 0.94
CA GLY A 91 7.85 22.63 1.91
C GLY A 91 7.28 21.82 3.05
N ALA A 92 7.96 21.86 4.17
CA ALA A 92 7.59 21.52 5.56
C ALA A 92 6.51 20.43 5.82
N GLY A 93 6.93 19.29 6.36
CA GLY A 93 6.17 18.55 7.35
C GLY A 93 5.17 17.52 6.84
N GLY A 94 5.66 16.43 6.31
CA GLY A 94 4.94 15.21 5.95
C GLY A 94 5.63 14.57 4.76
N ALA A 95 6.13 13.36 4.90
CA ALA A 95 6.66 12.63 3.76
C ALA A 95 5.51 12.43 2.77
N MET A 96 5.38 13.30 1.78
CA MET A 96 4.48 13.08 0.64
C MET A 96 5.09 11.95 -0.18
N PHE A 97 4.58 10.76 0.04
CA PHE A 97 4.92 9.62 -0.78
C PHE A 97 4.38 9.88 -2.19
N ASN A 98 5.26 9.99 -3.16
CA ASN A 98 4.90 9.96 -4.58
C ASN A 98 4.70 8.49 -4.98
N VAL A 99 3.86 7.78 -4.22
CA VAL A 99 3.53 6.39 -4.45
C VAL A 99 2.38 6.34 -5.43
N GLN A 100 2.58 5.70 -6.56
CA GLN A 100 1.54 5.55 -7.59
C GLN A 100 0.75 4.25 -7.41
N SER A 101 1.32 3.23 -6.76
CA SER A 101 0.71 1.92 -6.58
C SER A 101 0.85 1.40 -5.16
N VAL A 102 -0.08 0.54 -4.77
CA VAL A 102 -0.07 -0.26 -3.54
C VAL A 102 -0.25 -1.72 -3.93
N TYR A 103 0.55 -2.60 -3.36
CA TYR A 103 0.44 -4.03 -3.57
C TYR A 103 -0.15 -4.72 -2.35
N HIS A 104 -1.19 -5.52 -2.56
CA HIS A 104 -1.84 -6.32 -1.52
C HIS A 104 -1.68 -7.80 -1.84
N PHE A 105 -1.03 -8.54 -0.93
CA PHE A 105 -0.76 -9.96 -1.05
C PHE A 105 -1.59 -10.77 -0.05
N ASP A 106 -2.04 -11.96 -0.48
CA ASP A 106 -2.66 -12.96 0.38
C ASP A 106 -2.04 -14.34 0.09
N PHE A 107 -1.14 -14.77 0.97
CA PHE A 107 -0.42 -16.04 0.81
C PHE A 107 -1.11 -17.23 1.48
N TYR A 108 -2.37 -17.08 1.94
CA TYR A 108 -3.09 -18.16 2.61
C TYR A 108 -3.14 -19.47 1.82
N ARG A 109 -3.18 -19.39 0.49
CA ARG A 109 -3.37 -20.56 -0.39
C ARG A 109 -2.10 -21.11 -1.00
N ILE A 110 -0.97 -20.46 -0.86
CA ILE A 110 0.28 -21.02 -1.37
C ILE A 110 0.64 -22.29 -0.61
N LYS A 111 1.25 -23.23 -1.30
CA LYS A 111 1.60 -24.55 -0.73
C LYS A 111 3.07 -24.65 -0.37
N ASN A 112 3.89 -23.83 -1.01
CA ASN A 112 5.33 -23.82 -0.81
C ASN A 112 5.92 -22.46 -1.24
N LEU A 113 7.10 -22.18 -0.72
CA LEU A 113 7.83 -20.93 -0.94
C LEU A 113 8.14 -20.67 -2.43
N ARG A 114 8.30 -21.75 -3.22
CA ARG A 114 8.60 -21.63 -4.66
C ARG A 114 7.48 -20.93 -5.42
N GLU A 115 6.22 -21.14 -5.05
CA GLU A 115 5.09 -20.43 -5.67
C GLU A 115 5.19 -18.91 -5.46
N ALA A 116 5.70 -18.47 -4.31
CA ALA A 116 5.95 -17.05 -4.06
C ALA A 116 7.10 -16.51 -4.91
N TYR A 117 8.17 -17.28 -5.10
CA TYR A 117 9.25 -16.91 -6.04
C TYR A 117 8.77 -16.83 -7.48
N ASP A 118 7.95 -17.79 -7.91
CA ASP A 118 7.48 -17.89 -9.29
C ASP A 118 6.62 -16.69 -9.71
N ILE A 119 5.96 -16.00 -8.76
CA ILE A 119 5.21 -14.75 -9.01
C ILE A 119 6.09 -13.49 -8.91
N GLY A 120 7.37 -13.62 -8.60
CA GLY A 120 8.30 -12.49 -8.54
C GLY A 120 8.08 -11.57 -7.34
N THR A 121 7.72 -12.09 -6.16
CA THR A 121 7.43 -11.27 -4.96
C THR A 121 8.52 -10.28 -4.61
N GLU A 122 9.79 -10.63 -4.83
CA GLU A 122 10.93 -9.75 -4.54
C GLU A 122 10.88 -8.45 -5.36
N GLU A 123 10.44 -8.51 -6.62
CA GLU A 123 10.33 -7.31 -7.46
C GLU A 123 9.35 -6.29 -6.87
N TYR A 124 8.25 -6.77 -6.30
CA TYR A 124 7.28 -5.91 -5.61
C TYR A 124 7.83 -5.35 -4.31
N PHE A 125 8.50 -6.16 -3.48
CA PHE A 125 9.02 -5.73 -2.18
C PHE A 125 10.09 -4.65 -2.31
N TYR A 126 10.87 -4.69 -3.39
CA TYR A 126 11.90 -3.68 -3.69
C TYR A 126 11.47 -2.61 -4.69
N SER A 127 10.19 -2.56 -5.07
CA SER A 127 9.65 -1.55 -5.99
C SER A 127 9.61 -0.13 -5.43
N GLY A 128 9.69 0.02 -4.10
CA GLY A 128 9.48 1.30 -3.41
C GLY A 128 8.00 1.62 -3.15
N SER A 129 7.07 0.81 -3.62
CA SER A 129 5.64 0.93 -3.34
C SER A 129 5.26 0.17 -2.07
N PRO A 130 4.24 0.63 -1.31
CA PRO A 130 3.75 -0.11 -0.15
C PRO A 130 3.25 -1.50 -0.54
N CYS A 131 3.70 -2.51 0.21
CA CYS A 131 3.30 -3.90 0.10
C CYS A 131 2.63 -4.32 1.40
N PHE A 132 1.36 -4.67 1.36
CA PHE A 132 0.61 -5.20 2.49
C PHE A 132 0.41 -6.70 2.30
N ILE A 133 0.91 -7.49 3.25
CA ILE A 133 1.04 -8.94 3.13
C ILE A 133 0.18 -9.63 4.18
N GLU A 134 -0.83 -10.40 3.76
CA GLU A 134 -1.56 -11.32 4.62
C GLU A 134 -0.93 -12.71 4.58
N TRP A 135 -0.96 -13.41 5.73
CA TRP A 135 -0.37 -14.74 5.92
C TRP A 135 1.13 -14.79 5.62
N PRO A 136 1.92 -13.85 6.19
CA PRO A 136 3.35 -13.78 5.96
C PRO A 136 4.10 -15.02 6.47
N GLU A 137 3.49 -15.84 7.35
CA GLU A 137 4.06 -17.08 7.86
C GLU A 137 4.40 -18.07 6.74
N MET A 138 3.74 -17.95 5.59
CA MET A 138 3.98 -18.80 4.44
C MET A 138 5.25 -18.41 3.65
N ILE A 139 5.76 -17.20 3.88
CA ILE A 139 6.86 -16.61 3.10
C ILE A 139 7.90 -15.89 3.97
N GLU A 140 8.00 -16.21 5.26
CA GLU A 140 8.89 -15.49 6.20
C GLU A 140 10.33 -15.39 5.71
N GLU A 141 10.83 -16.42 5.00
CA GLU A 141 12.19 -16.44 4.44
C GLU A 141 12.40 -15.43 3.29
N LEU A 142 11.32 -14.92 2.68
CA LEU A 142 11.36 -13.94 1.58
C LEU A 142 11.15 -12.51 2.04
N LEU A 143 10.70 -12.31 3.27
CA LEU A 143 10.43 -10.97 3.78
C LEU A 143 11.75 -10.19 3.88
N PRO A 144 11.79 -8.91 3.42
CA PRO A 144 12.90 -8.03 3.69
C PRO A 144 13.19 -7.89 5.19
N GLU A 145 14.44 -7.65 5.56
CA GLU A 145 14.84 -7.47 6.97
C GLU A 145 14.17 -6.26 7.63
N ASP A 146 13.81 -5.26 6.85
CA ASP A 146 13.13 -4.03 7.27
C ASP A 146 11.59 -4.12 7.15
N ALA A 147 11.06 -5.31 6.88
CA ALA A 147 9.62 -5.53 6.86
C ALA A 147 9.01 -5.33 8.25
N VAL A 148 8.02 -4.45 8.32
CA VAL A 148 7.31 -4.12 9.57
C VAL A 148 6.32 -5.23 9.90
N ARG A 149 6.44 -5.78 11.11
CA ARG A 149 5.48 -6.76 11.63
C ARG A 149 4.27 -6.04 12.20
N VAL A 150 3.08 -6.36 11.68
CA VAL A 150 1.79 -5.82 12.15
C VAL A 150 0.97 -6.97 12.72
N SER A 151 0.65 -6.92 14.00
CA SER A 151 -0.15 -7.94 14.68
C SER A 151 -1.56 -7.43 14.93
N ILE A 152 -2.57 -8.24 14.59
CA ILE A 152 -3.99 -7.93 14.85
C ILE A 152 -4.55 -9.01 15.78
N GLU A 153 -4.95 -8.61 16.96
CA GLU A 153 -5.56 -9.45 17.97
C GLU A 153 -7.02 -9.10 18.18
N VAL A 154 -7.85 -10.13 18.40
CA VAL A 154 -9.26 -9.94 18.74
C VAL A 154 -9.40 -10.13 20.24
N GLU A 155 -9.86 -9.08 20.91
CA GLU A 155 -10.06 -9.06 22.34
C GLU A 155 -11.35 -9.78 22.75
N GLU A 156 -11.51 -10.09 24.04
CA GLU A 156 -12.68 -10.78 24.57
C GLU A 156 -14.00 -10.00 24.35
N ASP A 157 -13.92 -8.68 24.32
CA ASP A 157 -15.07 -7.78 24.08
C ASP A 157 -15.40 -7.64 22.59
N GLY A 158 -14.64 -8.29 21.70
CA GLY A 158 -14.78 -8.22 20.25
C GLY A 158 -14.10 -7.01 19.61
N SER A 159 -13.42 -6.16 20.38
CA SER A 159 -12.54 -5.13 19.85
C SER A 159 -11.29 -5.73 19.20
N ARG A 160 -10.54 -4.94 18.46
CA ARG A 160 -9.31 -5.38 17.82
C ARG A 160 -8.17 -4.45 18.22
N THR A 161 -7.10 -5.06 18.70
CA THR A 161 -5.84 -4.38 18.97
C THR A 161 -4.89 -4.58 17.81
N VAL A 162 -4.38 -3.47 17.28
CA VAL A 162 -3.36 -3.48 16.22
C VAL A 162 -2.07 -2.96 16.84
N SER A 163 -1.02 -3.77 16.77
CA SER A 163 0.32 -3.42 17.25
C SER A 163 1.35 -3.60 16.16
N PHE A 164 2.28 -2.66 16.06
CA PHE A 164 3.39 -2.68 15.10
C PHE A 164 4.53 -1.81 15.64
N ASP A 165 5.77 -2.17 15.28
CA ASP A 165 6.98 -1.44 15.61
C ASP A 165 7.63 -0.95 14.31
N VAL A 166 7.87 0.36 14.20
CA VAL A 166 8.50 1.05 13.06
C VAL A 166 9.71 1.85 13.52
#